data_8d81bc6244fc0882feaa30abd097efe0
#
_entry.id   8d81bc6244fc0882feaa30abd097efe0
#
_cell.length_a   1.000
_cell.length_b   1.000
_cell.length_c   1.000
_cell.angle_alpha   90.00
_cell.angle_beta   90.00
_cell.angle_gamma   90.00
#
_symmetry.space_group_name_H-M   'P 1'
#
loop_
_entity.id
_entity.type
_entity.pdbx_description
1 polymer ?
#
loop_
_entity_poly.entity_id
_entity_poly.type
_entity_poly.pdbx_seq_one_letter_code
_entity_poly.pdbx_strand_id
1 'polypeptide(L)'
;EDSLYVGQMSYIPEEVKEDKNFVEKIVYVSPIRHAEGNFYLSQILAYPEMYEQMLQVLKEYDEDIISINYDDNERRIGKGTYKILSKSNKKALPLNVYGDGMKKAILLMSAVIAAKDGILLLDEFETAIHTSAMNKTFKWIIESCKKLNVQVFMTSHSKEAIDKVLKCSPECIDDMAVYTLYKDSEGTSVRRLDGKMAIEAQDEMGLE
;
A
#
# COMPACT_ATOMS: atom_id res chain seq x y z
N GLU A 1 -10.42 0.42 30.45
CA GLU A 1 -10.60 -0.14 29.06
C GLU A 1 -10.57 1.04 28.11
N ASP A 2 -9.34 1.43 27.68
CA ASP A 2 -9.17 2.51 26.74
C ASP A 2 -9.13 1.92 25.33
N SER A 3 -10.23 2.09 24.59
CA SER A 3 -10.30 1.71 23.18
C SER A 3 -9.72 2.84 22.33
N LEU A 4 -8.58 2.56 21.66
CA LEU A 4 -8.03 3.47 20.68
C LEU A 4 -8.90 3.42 19.40
N TYR A 5 -9.65 4.47 19.15
CA TYR A 5 -10.38 4.64 17.89
C TYR A 5 -9.45 5.23 16.83
N VAL A 6 -9.13 4.45 15.79
CA VAL A 6 -8.48 4.92 14.57
C VAL A 6 -9.56 5.37 13.58
N GLY A 7 -10.10 6.53 13.80
CA GLY A 7 -10.89 7.30 12.86
C GLY A 7 -10.18 8.62 12.58
N GLN A 8 -10.63 9.45 11.65
CA GLN A 8 -10.07 10.81 11.48
C GLN A 8 -9.96 11.46 12.86
N MET A 9 -8.70 11.50 13.40
CA MET A 9 -8.47 11.94 14.77
C MET A 9 -8.70 13.44 14.85
N SER A 10 -9.87 13.82 15.29
CA SER A 10 -10.20 15.19 15.68
C SER A 10 -9.76 15.52 17.13
N TYR A 11 -9.33 14.51 17.90
CA TYR A 11 -8.95 14.71 19.30
C TYR A 11 -7.81 13.76 19.70
N ILE A 12 -6.67 14.32 20.08
CA ILE A 12 -5.58 13.64 20.79
C ILE A 12 -5.61 14.11 22.24
N PRO A 13 -5.75 13.22 23.23
CA PRO A 13 -5.66 13.61 24.64
C PRO A 13 -4.38 14.41 24.93
N GLU A 14 -4.45 15.41 25.79
CA GLU A 14 -3.27 16.27 26.08
C GLU A 14 -2.10 15.47 26.65
N GLU A 15 -2.36 14.46 27.44
CA GLU A 15 -1.37 13.53 28.01
C GLU A 15 -0.55 12.79 26.94
N VAL A 16 -1.16 12.51 25.77
CA VAL A 16 -0.48 11.84 24.64
C VAL A 16 0.35 12.83 23.81
N LYS A 17 0.00 14.12 23.80
CA LYS A 17 0.75 15.16 23.07
C LYS A 17 2.15 15.43 23.63
N GLU A 18 2.39 15.11 24.90
CA GLU A 18 3.68 15.29 25.55
C GLU A 18 4.63 14.12 25.36
N ASP A 19 4.15 12.95 24.93
CA ASP A 19 5.00 11.79 24.67
C ASP A 19 5.74 11.96 23.34
N LYS A 20 7.02 12.31 23.42
CA LYS A 20 7.91 12.49 22.26
C LYS A 20 8.18 11.20 21.46
N ASN A 21 7.76 10.04 21.98
CA ASN A 21 7.86 8.73 21.31
C ASN A 21 6.58 8.36 20.56
N PHE A 22 5.55 9.21 20.61
CA PHE A 22 4.29 8.94 19.91
C PHE A 22 4.47 9.10 18.40
N VAL A 23 3.98 8.12 17.64
CA VAL A 23 4.04 8.14 16.17
C VAL A 23 3.06 9.19 15.65
N GLU A 24 3.58 10.33 15.20
CA GLU A 24 2.77 11.44 14.69
C GLU A 24 2.11 11.13 13.32
N LYS A 25 2.63 10.15 12.57
CA LYS A 25 2.24 9.92 11.18
C LYS A 25 1.72 8.51 10.95
N ILE A 26 0.41 8.40 10.80
CA ILE A 26 -0.28 7.16 10.43
C ILE A 26 -1.05 7.38 9.14
N VAL A 27 -0.82 6.54 8.14
CA VAL A 27 -1.56 6.52 6.87
C VAL A 27 -2.36 5.24 6.80
N TYR A 28 -3.69 5.35 6.67
CA TYR A 28 -4.60 4.23 6.50
C TYR A 28 -5.17 4.18 5.08
N VAL A 29 -5.15 2.99 4.49
CA VAL A 29 -5.72 2.72 3.16
C VAL A 29 -6.76 1.60 3.29
N SER A 30 -8.04 1.97 3.15
CA SER A 30 -9.14 1.00 3.09
C SER A 30 -9.17 0.23 1.76
N PRO A 31 -9.84 -0.93 1.69
CA PRO A 31 -9.92 -1.74 0.47
C PRO A 31 -10.42 -0.97 -0.76
N ILE A 32 -11.38 -0.07 -0.58
CA ILE A 32 -12.08 0.65 -1.66
C ILE A 32 -11.55 2.06 -1.92
N ARG A 33 -10.57 2.56 -1.16
CA ARG A 33 -10.09 3.95 -1.25
C ARG A 33 -9.58 4.35 -2.64
N HIS A 34 -9.11 3.41 -3.44
CA HIS A 34 -8.67 3.67 -4.82
C HIS A 34 -9.80 4.19 -5.73
N ALA A 35 -11.08 3.86 -5.42
CA ALA A 35 -12.23 4.36 -6.16
C ALA A 35 -12.57 5.83 -5.84
N GLU A 36 -12.13 6.34 -4.69
CA GLU A 36 -12.40 7.72 -4.25
C GLU A 36 -11.52 8.77 -4.96
N GLY A 37 -10.47 8.34 -5.66
CA GLY A 37 -9.58 9.23 -6.42
C GLY A 37 -8.64 10.08 -5.55
N ASN A 38 -8.54 9.80 -4.26
CA ASN A 38 -7.66 10.50 -3.32
C ASN A 38 -6.30 9.81 -3.25
N PHE A 39 -5.35 10.25 -4.08
CA PHE A 39 -3.98 9.73 -4.14
C PHE A 39 -3.00 10.70 -3.48
N TYR A 40 -1.88 10.17 -2.97
CA TYR A 40 -0.79 10.96 -2.37
C TYR A 40 0.30 11.31 -3.39
N LEU A 41 -0.03 11.34 -4.69
CA LEU A 41 0.93 11.45 -5.80
C LEU A 41 1.78 12.72 -5.75
N SER A 42 1.26 13.84 -5.24
CA SER A 42 2.04 15.08 -5.10
C SER A 42 3.30 14.90 -4.26
N GLN A 43 3.29 13.97 -3.31
CA GLN A 43 4.43 13.73 -2.42
C GLN A 43 5.53 12.91 -3.11
N ILE A 44 5.18 12.01 -4.05
CA ILE A 44 6.18 11.19 -4.77
C ILE A 44 7.06 12.02 -5.69
N LEU A 45 6.56 13.17 -6.17
CA LEU A 45 7.32 14.08 -7.03
C LEU A 45 8.56 14.67 -6.34
N ALA A 46 8.61 14.65 -5.00
CA ALA A 46 9.79 14.98 -4.22
C ALA A 46 10.88 13.89 -4.23
N TYR A 47 10.59 12.71 -4.81
CA TYR A 47 11.47 11.54 -4.87
C TYR A 47 11.58 11.02 -6.31
N PRO A 48 12.35 11.67 -7.20
CA PRO A 48 12.40 11.34 -8.63
C PRO A 48 12.72 9.88 -8.94
N GLU A 49 13.70 9.28 -8.24
CA GLU A 49 14.06 7.87 -8.42
C GLU A 49 12.90 6.93 -8.09
N MET A 50 12.17 7.20 -7.00
CA MET A 50 11.02 6.40 -6.59
C MET A 50 9.86 6.56 -7.57
N TYR A 51 9.68 7.76 -8.11
CA TYR A 51 8.69 8.02 -9.15
C TYR A 51 8.99 7.23 -10.43
N GLU A 52 10.25 7.23 -10.89
CA GLU A 52 10.67 6.43 -12.03
C GLU A 52 10.48 4.94 -11.80
N GLN A 53 10.87 4.43 -10.63
CA GLN A 53 10.65 3.03 -10.25
C GLN A 53 9.15 2.70 -10.22
N MET A 54 8.30 3.58 -9.68
CA MET A 54 6.84 3.43 -9.71
C MET A 54 6.32 3.32 -11.15
N LEU A 55 6.77 4.19 -12.06
CA LEU A 55 6.39 4.11 -13.47
C LEU A 55 6.79 2.77 -14.10
N GLN A 56 7.95 2.20 -13.75
CA GLN A 56 8.35 0.87 -14.23
C GLN A 56 7.40 -0.24 -13.72
N VAL A 57 6.97 -0.16 -12.46
CA VAL A 57 5.97 -1.09 -11.91
C VAL A 57 4.63 -0.94 -12.65
N LEU A 58 4.21 0.30 -12.93
CA LEU A 58 2.93 0.57 -13.60
C LEU A 58 2.89 0.07 -15.05
N LYS A 59 4.03 -0.20 -15.68
CA LYS A 59 4.09 -0.86 -17.00
C LYS A 59 3.54 -2.29 -17.01
N GLU A 60 3.35 -2.91 -15.83
CA GLU A 60 2.62 -4.18 -15.74
C GLU A 60 1.10 -4.02 -16.02
N TYR A 61 0.59 -2.79 -15.93
CA TYR A 61 -0.81 -2.45 -16.17
C TYR A 61 -1.04 -1.76 -17.52
N ASP A 62 -0.08 -0.95 -17.95
CA ASP A 62 -0.05 -0.28 -19.27
C ASP A 62 1.42 -0.13 -19.69
N GLU A 63 1.90 -0.97 -20.62
CA GLU A 63 3.29 -1.00 -21.09
C GLU A 63 3.73 0.31 -21.74
N ASP A 64 2.78 1.06 -22.26
CA ASP A 64 3.00 2.33 -22.96
C ASP A 64 3.04 3.56 -22.05
N ILE A 65 2.86 3.39 -20.73
CA ILE A 65 2.84 4.52 -19.79
C ILE A 65 4.13 5.33 -19.86
N ILE A 66 3.99 6.67 -19.95
CA ILE A 66 5.11 7.61 -19.99
C ILE A 66 5.20 8.39 -18.69
N SER A 67 4.09 8.96 -18.23
CA SER A 67 4.08 9.81 -17.03
C SER A 67 2.70 9.94 -16.42
N ILE A 68 2.69 10.32 -15.14
CA ILE A 68 1.49 10.76 -14.42
C ILE A 68 1.70 12.23 -14.10
N ASN A 69 0.75 13.07 -14.47
CA ASN A 69 0.80 14.52 -14.30
C ASN A 69 -0.44 15.00 -13.57
N TYR A 70 -0.29 16.07 -12.80
CA TYR A 70 -1.42 16.77 -12.20
C TYR A 70 -1.88 17.88 -13.12
N ASP A 71 -3.17 17.90 -13.47
CA ASP A 71 -3.78 18.95 -14.28
C ASP A 71 -4.70 19.80 -13.41
N ASP A 72 -4.27 21.03 -13.20
CA ASP A 72 -4.98 22.04 -12.39
C ASP A 72 -6.01 22.84 -13.23
N ASN A 73 -6.00 22.71 -14.56
CA ASN A 73 -6.86 23.50 -15.44
C ASN A 73 -8.32 23.02 -15.46
N GLU A 74 -8.63 21.85 -14.95
CA GLU A 74 -10.01 21.35 -14.84
C GLU A 74 -10.75 21.89 -13.60
N ARG A 75 -10.40 23.07 -13.12
CA ARG A 75 -11.00 23.74 -11.94
C ARG A 75 -12.51 23.99 -12.02
N ARG A 76 -13.23 23.53 -13.04
CA ARG A 76 -14.69 23.67 -13.11
C ARG A 76 -15.45 23.02 -11.94
N ILE A 77 -14.79 22.15 -11.13
CA ILE A 77 -15.36 21.45 -9.98
C ILE A 77 -14.46 21.55 -8.73
N GLY A 78 -13.53 22.50 -8.67
CA GLY A 78 -12.78 22.82 -7.44
C GLY A 78 -11.62 21.88 -7.08
N LYS A 79 -11.32 20.81 -7.85
CA LYS A 79 -10.17 19.92 -7.66
C LYS A 79 -9.54 19.60 -9.00
N GLY A 80 -8.21 19.76 -9.11
CA GLY A 80 -7.45 19.26 -10.25
C GLY A 80 -7.49 17.73 -10.30
N THR A 81 -7.12 17.14 -11.43
CA THR A 81 -7.12 15.69 -11.64
C THR A 81 -5.75 15.19 -12.06
N TYR A 82 -5.44 13.95 -11.69
CA TYR A 82 -4.25 13.27 -12.22
C TYR A 82 -4.56 12.69 -13.59
N LYS A 83 -3.64 12.89 -14.54
CA LYS A 83 -3.71 12.37 -15.91
C LYS A 83 -2.49 11.50 -16.21
N ILE A 84 -2.71 10.41 -16.90
CA ILE A 84 -1.68 9.50 -17.38
C ILE A 84 -1.45 9.77 -18.86
N LEU A 85 -0.20 10.02 -19.24
CA LEU A 85 0.25 10.03 -20.63
C LEU A 85 0.78 8.65 -20.98
N SER A 86 0.26 8.07 -22.05
CA SER A 86 0.68 6.80 -22.64
C SER A 86 0.98 6.98 -24.12
N LYS A 87 1.92 6.20 -24.69
CA LYS A 87 2.26 6.27 -26.13
C LYS A 87 1.09 5.90 -27.02
N SER A 88 0.24 4.98 -26.57
CA SER A 88 -0.97 4.54 -27.29
C SER A 88 -2.05 5.60 -27.38
N ASN A 89 -1.99 6.65 -26.55
CA ASN A 89 -2.99 7.69 -26.50
C ASN A 89 -2.46 9.02 -27.09
N LYS A 90 -3.25 9.68 -27.95
CA LYS A 90 -2.88 10.99 -28.53
C LYS A 90 -2.80 12.12 -27.51
N LYS A 91 -3.39 11.94 -26.32
CA LYS A 91 -3.41 12.93 -25.22
C LYS A 91 -3.47 12.19 -23.89
N ALA A 92 -3.04 12.85 -22.81
CA ALA A 92 -3.14 12.33 -21.47
C ALA A 92 -4.61 12.12 -21.07
N LEU A 93 -4.91 10.96 -20.49
CA LEU A 93 -6.25 10.60 -20.03
C LEU A 93 -6.34 10.73 -18.51
N PRO A 94 -7.49 11.15 -17.96
CA PRO A 94 -7.70 11.17 -16.51
C PRO A 94 -7.50 9.80 -15.87
N LEU A 95 -6.91 9.76 -14.68
CA LEU A 95 -6.62 8.52 -13.95
C LEU A 95 -7.89 7.68 -13.67
N ASN A 96 -9.05 8.33 -13.54
CA ASN A 96 -10.32 7.66 -13.27
C ASN A 96 -10.82 6.77 -14.40
N VAL A 97 -10.32 6.90 -15.63
CA VAL A 97 -10.69 6.03 -16.77
C VAL A 97 -9.87 4.74 -16.82
N TYR A 98 -8.81 4.64 -16.02
CA TYR A 98 -8.00 3.43 -15.91
C TYR A 98 -8.63 2.40 -14.98
N GLY A 99 -8.23 1.13 -15.14
CA GLY A 99 -8.74 0.04 -14.32
C GLY A 99 -8.38 0.17 -12.82
N ASP A 100 -9.20 -0.45 -11.98
CA ASP A 100 -9.06 -0.36 -10.52
C ASP A 100 -7.71 -0.88 -10.03
N GLY A 101 -7.14 -1.90 -10.67
CA GLY A 101 -5.83 -2.45 -10.33
C GLY A 101 -4.71 -1.40 -10.42
N MET A 102 -4.66 -0.64 -11.51
CA MET A 102 -3.68 0.44 -11.67
C MET A 102 -3.90 1.55 -10.63
N LYS A 103 -5.15 1.95 -10.41
CA LYS A 103 -5.49 2.96 -9.39
C LYS A 103 -5.09 2.51 -7.99
N LYS A 104 -5.34 1.24 -7.65
CA LYS A 104 -4.92 0.65 -6.36
C LYS A 104 -3.41 0.65 -6.22
N ALA A 105 -2.67 0.20 -7.23
CA ALA A 105 -1.21 0.19 -7.20
C ALA A 105 -0.63 1.60 -6.99
N ILE A 106 -1.11 2.59 -7.73
CA ILE A 106 -0.72 4.00 -7.57
C ILE A 106 -1.03 4.49 -6.14
N LEU A 107 -2.21 4.18 -5.62
CA LEU A 107 -2.60 4.57 -4.26
C LEU A 107 -1.66 3.96 -3.22
N LEU A 108 -1.41 2.65 -3.27
CA LEU A 108 -0.54 1.96 -2.31
C LEU A 108 0.89 2.50 -2.37
N MET A 109 1.48 2.62 -3.56
CA MET A 109 2.83 3.14 -3.72
C MET A 109 2.96 4.60 -3.24
N SER A 110 1.98 5.45 -3.54
CA SER A 110 1.98 6.83 -3.06
C SER A 110 1.74 6.95 -1.54
N ALA A 111 0.97 6.02 -0.95
CA ALA A 111 0.73 5.96 0.49
C ALA A 111 2.01 5.63 1.29
N VAL A 112 2.92 4.79 0.74
CA VAL A 112 4.23 4.54 1.34
C VAL A 112 5.01 5.84 1.52
N ILE A 113 5.07 6.68 0.48
CA ILE A 113 5.74 7.99 0.55
C ILE A 113 5.07 8.89 1.59
N ALA A 114 3.73 8.89 1.60
CA ALA A 114 2.97 9.66 2.57
C ALA A 114 3.22 9.22 4.01
N ALA A 115 3.53 7.95 4.25
CA ALA A 115 3.79 7.37 5.57
C ALA A 115 5.26 7.48 6.03
N LYS A 116 6.15 8.13 5.26
CA LYS A 116 7.58 8.24 5.60
C LYS A 116 7.81 8.57 7.08
N ASP A 117 8.72 7.85 7.72
CA ASP A 117 9.07 7.92 9.15
C ASP A 117 7.87 7.65 10.09
N GLY A 118 6.91 6.82 9.64
CA GLY A 118 5.67 6.55 10.38
C GLY A 118 5.11 5.16 10.13
N ILE A 119 3.78 5.04 10.20
CA ILE A 119 3.05 3.79 10.09
C ILE A 119 2.12 3.82 8.87
N LEU A 120 2.12 2.71 8.10
CA LEU A 120 1.21 2.46 7.00
C LEU A 120 0.30 1.27 7.35
N LEU A 121 -1.01 1.50 7.34
CA LEU A 121 -2.02 0.47 7.56
C LEU A 121 -2.74 0.20 6.23
N LEU A 122 -2.62 -1.03 5.72
CA LEU A 122 -3.25 -1.48 4.47
C LEU A 122 -4.28 -2.57 4.77
N ASP A 123 -5.54 -2.25 4.58
CA ASP A 123 -6.62 -3.20 4.81
C ASP A 123 -7.01 -3.88 3.51
N GLU A 124 -7.10 -5.23 3.53
CA GLU A 124 -7.30 -6.08 2.35
C GLU A 124 -6.42 -5.60 1.17
N PHE A 125 -5.11 -5.63 1.40
CA PHE A 125 -4.14 -4.97 0.53
C PHE A 125 -4.20 -5.45 -0.93
N GLU A 126 -4.59 -6.70 -1.16
CA GLU A 126 -4.68 -7.34 -2.47
C GLU A 126 -5.90 -6.93 -3.30
N THR A 127 -6.91 -6.34 -2.66
CA THR A 127 -8.17 -5.97 -3.34
C THR A 127 -7.90 -5.13 -4.60
N ALA A 128 -8.48 -5.55 -5.71
CA ALA A 128 -8.37 -4.96 -7.04
C ALA A 128 -7.01 -5.13 -7.75
N ILE A 129 -5.97 -5.68 -7.12
CA ILE A 129 -4.68 -5.93 -7.77
C ILE A 129 -4.70 -7.31 -8.42
N HIS A 130 -4.46 -7.38 -9.73
CA HIS A 130 -4.33 -8.65 -10.43
C HIS A 130 -3.06 -9.40 -9.98
N THR A 131 -3.15 -10.71 -9.81
CA THR A 131 -2.06 -11.56 -9.27
C THR A 131 -0.75 -11.43 -10.04
N SER A 132 -0.79 -11.22 -11.36
CA SER A 132 0.41 -11.02 -12.18
C SER A 132 1.20 -9.76 -11.82
N ALA A 133 0.53 -8.69 -11.38
CA ALA A 133 1.16 -7.43 -11.03
C ALA A 133 1.60 -7.36 -9.56
N MET A 134 1.12 -8.27 -8.70
CA MET A 134 1.38 -8.25 -7.25
C MET A 134 2.86 -8.27 -6.93
N ASN A 135 3.64 -9.18 -7.54
CA ASN A 135 5.05 -9.35 -7.19
C ASN A 135 5.84 -8.04 -7.34
N LYS A 136 5.74 -7.36 -8.47
CA LYS A 136 6.48 -6.11 -8.70
C LYS A 136 5.94 -4.97 -7.83
N THR A 137 4.62 -4.88 -7.68
CA THR A 137 3.99 -3.85 -6.85
C THR A 137 4.41 -3.99 -5.39
N PHE A 138 4.31 -5.20 -4.81
CA PHE A 138 4.64 -5.40 -3.40
C PHE A 138 6.14 -5.39 -3.14
N LYS A 139 6.97 -5.88 -4.07
CA LYS A 139 8.42 -5.70 -3.99
C LYS A 139 8.77 -4.22 -3.83
N TRP A 140 8.25 -3.37 -4.70
CA TRP A 140 8.47 -1.93 -4.62
C TRP A 140 8.00 -1.35 -3.27
N ILE A 141 6.81 -1.76 -2.80
CA ILE A 141 6.24 -1.28 -1.53
C ILE A 141 7.14 -1.67 -0.36
N ILE A 142 7.53 -2.95 -0.22
CA ILE A 142 8.34 -3.44 0.89
C ILE A 142 9.73 -2.78 0.91
N GLU A 143 10.43 -2.74 -0.22
CA GLU A 143 11.73 -2.10 -0.32
C GLU A 143 11.66 -0.59 -0.01
N SER A 144 10.59 0.07 -0.47
CA SER A 144 10.36 1.49 -0.20
C SER A 144 10.00 1.75 1.26
N CYS A 145 9.22 0.89 1.91
CA CYS A 145 8.96 0.98 3.35
C CYS A 145 10.25 0.91 4.15
N LYS A 146 11.15 -0.03 3.83
CA LYS A 146 12.47 -0.13 4.48
C LYS A 146 13.31 1.12 4.25
N LYS A 147 13.39 1.62 3.00
CA LYS A 147 14.15 2.83 2.62
C LYS A 147 13.64 4.10 3.30
N LEU A 148 12.34 4.21 3.53
CA LEU A 148 11.67 5.40 4.09
C LEU A 148 11.36 5.28 5.58
N ASN A 149 11.87 4.25 6.26
CA ASN A 149 11.61 3.99 7.67
C ASN A 149 10.10 3.94 7.98
N VAL A 150 9.34 3.16 7.18
CA VAL A 150 7.90 2.97 7.34
C VAL A 150 7.64 1.60 7.94
N GLN A 151 6.95 1.55 9.08
CA GLN A 151 6.38 0.30 9.59
C GLN A 151 5.04 0.04 8.88
N VAL A 152 4.92 -1.08 8.18
CA VAL A 152 3.68 -1.43 7.46
C VAL A 152 2.96 -2.58 8.15
N PHE A 153 1.64 -2.42 8.31
CA PHE A 153 0.73 -3.49 8.72
C PHE A 153 -0.26 -3.73 7.59
N MET A 154 -0.41 -4.99 7.22
CA MET A 154 -1.27 -5.40 6.12
C MET A 154 -2.24 -6.49 6.57
N THR A 155 -3.52 -6.37 6.21
CA THR A 155 -4.49 -7.46 6.37
C THR A 155 -4.80 -8.10 5.03
N SER A 156 -5.06 -9.40 5.03
CA SER A 156 -5.48 -10.16 3.86
C SER A 156 -6.26 -11.41 4.25
N HIS A 157 -7.19 -11.81 3.41
CA HIS A 157 -7.87 -13.10 3.44
C HIS A 157 -7.32 -14.08 2.40
N SER A 158 -6.37 -13.66 1.57
CA SER A 158 -5.79 -14.45 0.48
C SER A 158 -4.43 -15.04 0.86
N LYS A 159 -4.38 -16.37 0.98
CA LYS A 159 -3.11 -17.09 1.18
C LYS A 159 -2.11 -16.80 0.03
N GLU A 160 -2.59 -16.74 -1.22
CA GLU A 160 -1.77 -16.44 -2.39
C GLU A 160 -1.15 -15.04 -2.30
N ALA A 161 -1.93 -14.04 -1.85
CA ALA A 161 -1.43 -12.67 -1.71
C ALA A 161 -0.36 -12.59 -0.61
N ILE A 162 -0.56 -13.26 0.53
CA ILE A 162 0.42 -13.34 1.62
C ILE A 162 1.71 -14.00 1.13
N ASP A 163 1.63 -15.14 0.41
CA ASP A 163 2.79 -15.83 -0.16
C ASP A 163 3.59 -14.92 -1.10
N LYS A 164 2.89 -14.21 -1.99
CA LYS A 164 3.54 -13.26 -2.91
C LYS A 164 4.27 -12.13 -2.19
N VAL A 165 3.69 -11.59 -1.12
CA VAL A 165 4.33 -10.54 -0.30
C VAL A 165 5.56 -11.08 0.41
N LEU A 166 5.49 -12.27 1.03
CA LEU A 166 6.62 -12.89 1.73
C LEU A 166 7.79 -13.20 0.78
N LYS A 167 7.48 -13.63 -0.45
CA LYS A 167 8.49 -14.07 -1.43
C LYS A 167 8.99 -12.94 -2.36
N CYS A 168 8.33 -11.78 -2.40
CA CYS A 168 8.66 -10.72 -3.37
C CYS A 168 9.99 -9.99 -3.08
N SER A 169 10.46 -9.97 -1.83
CA SER A 169 11.68 -9.28 -1.40
C SER A 169 12.41 -10.12 -0.33
N PRO A 170 13.19 -11.17 -0.75
CA PRO A 170 13.86 -12.09 0.16
C PRO A 170 14.81 -11.40 1.15
N GLU A 171 15.41 -10.28 0.77
CA GLU A 171 16.30 -9.46 1.60
C GLU A 171 15.58 -8.74 2.76
N CYS A 172 14.24 -8.70 2.73
CA CYS A 172 13.43 -8.11 3.80
C CYS A 172 12.73 -9.16 4.67
N ILE A 173 12.93 -10.46 4.40
CA ILE A 173 12.18 -11.54 5.05
C ILE A 173 12.36 -11.58 6.58
N ASP A 174 13.55 -11.21 7.06
CA ASP A 174 13.87 -11.19 8.50
C ASP A 174 13.18 -10.02 9.24
N ASP A 175 12.69 -9.02 8.50
CA ASP A 175 11.93 -7.89 9.03
C ASP A 175 10.40 -8.14 8.97
N MET A 176 9.96 -9.33 8.51
CA MET A 176 8.55 -9.67 8.33
C MET A 176 8.04 -10.61 9.43
N ALA A 177 6.76 -10.45 9.78
CA ALA A 177 6.04 -11.39 10.63
C ALA A 177 4.60 -11.55 10.17
N VAL A 178 4.07 -12.77 10.27
CA VAL A 178 2.67 -13.09 9.96
C VAL A 178 1.93 -13.43 11.25
N TYR A 179 0.79 -12.78 11.44
CA TYR A 179 -0.12 -13.04 12.54
C TYR A 179 -1.38 -13.68 11.99
N THR A 180 -1.68 -14.92 12.41
CA THR A 180 -2.92 -15.61 12.04
C THR A 180 -3.86 -15.60 13.22
N LEU A 181 -5.09 -15.15 12.99
CA LEU A 181 -6.15 -15.09 13.98
C LEU A 181 -7.04 -16.34 13.85
N TYR A 182 -7.21 -17.06 14.95
CA TYR A 182 -8.09 -18.23 15.05
C TYR A 182 -9.22 -17.93 16.00
N LYS A 183 -10.41 -18.36 15.66
CA LYS A 183 -11.57 -18.32 16.55
C LYS A 183 -11.93 -19.75 16.94
N ASP A 184 -11.93 -20.03 18.23
CA ASP A 184 -12.34 -21.30 18.81
C ASP A 184 -13.49 -21.12 19.83
N SER A 185 -13.84 -22.18 20.57
CA SER A 185 -14.90 -22.15 21.58
C SER A 185 -14.54 -21.33 22.83
N GLU A 186 -13.25 -21.07 23.05
CA GLU A 186 -12.74 -20.34 24.21
C GLU A 186 -12.47 -18.87 23.91
N GLY A 187 -12.44 -18.46 22.60
CA GLY A 187 -12.23 -17.08 22.22
C GLY A 187 -11.46 -16.88 20.91
N THR A 188 -10.64 -15.83 20.86
CA THR A 188 -9.75 -15.55 19.73
C THR A 188 -8.30 -15.75 20.15
N SER A 189 -7.62 -16.65 19.45
CA SER A 189 -6.20 -16.94 19.62
C SER A 189 -5.38 -16.35 18.48
N VAL A 190 -4.12 -16.00 18.74
CA VAL A 190 -3.19 -15.42 17.77
C VAL A 190 -1.95 -16.29 17.66
N ARG A 191 -1.61 -16.70 16.45
CA ARG A 191 -0.33 -17.35 16.15
C ARG A 191 0.56 -16.38 15.39
N ARG A 192 1.79 -16.15 15.87
CA ARG A 192 2.82 -15.37 15.21
C ARG A 192 3.87 -16.30 14.61
N LEU A 193 4.20 -16.08 13.34
CA LEU A 193 5.35 -16.69 12.66
C LEU A 193 6.25 -15.58 12.16
N ASP A 194 7.58 -15.75 12.22
CA ASP A 194 8.48 -14.89 11.45
C ASP A 194 8.39 -15.22 9.96
N GLY A 195 8.97 -14.34 9.12
CA GLY A 195 8.79 -14.46 7.67
C GLY A 195 9.28 -15.79 7.09
N LYS A 196 10.41 -16.32 7.57
CA LYS A 196 10.95 -17.60 7.10
C LYS A 196 10.05 -18.78 7.49
N MET A 197 9.64 -18.83 8.74
CA MET A 197 8.70 -19.85 9.23
C MET A 197 7.34 -19.76 8.54
N ALA A 198 6.89 -18.56 8.17
CA ALA A 198 5.64 -18.36 7.46
C ALA A 198 5.71 -18.94 6.03
N ILE A 199 6.84 -18.77 5.32
CA ILE A 199 7.06 -19.40 4.00
C ILE A 199 7.06 -20.91 4.12
N GLU A 200 7.83 -21.49 5.05
CA GLU A 200 7.91 -22.93 5.27
C GLU A 200 6.52 -23.52 5.56
N ALA A 201 5.75 -22.90 6.45
CA ALA A 201 4.39 -23.34 6.78
C ALA A 201 3.42 -23.28 5.58
N GLN A 202 3.60 -22.33 4.65
CA GLN A 202 2.78 -22.26 3.45
C GLN A 202 3.18 -23.30 2.40
N ASP A 203 4.47 -23.55 2.25
CA ASP A 203 4.98 -24.55 1.30
C ASP A 203 4.59 -25.98 1.75
N GLU A 204 4.56 -26.27 3.04
CA GLU A 204 4.07 -27.53 3.60
C GLU A 204 2.56 -27.73 3.39
N MET A 205 1.75 -26.67 3.55
CA MET A 205 0.30 -26.75 3.33
C MET A 205 -0.10 -26.77 1.84
N GLY A 206 0.79 -26.41 0.94
CA GLY A 206 0.58 -26.45 -0.52
C GLY A 206 0.83 -27.83 -1.14
N LEU A 207 1.27 -28.81 -0.35
CA LEU A 207 1.52 -30.20 -0.76
C LEU A 207 0.29 -31.12 -0.50
N GLU A 208 -0.81 -30.59 0.04
CA GLU A 208 -2.11 -31.27 0.12
C GLU A 208 -3.06 -30.75 -0.99
#